data_59dc0e7860905966cbb60a0a52607e7d
#
_entry.id   59dc0e7860905966cbb60a0a52607e7d
#
_cell.length_a   1.000
_cell.length_b   1.000
_cell.length_c   1.000
_cell.angle_alpha   90.00
_cell.angle_beta   90.00
_cell.angle_gamma   90.00
#
_symmetry.space_group_name_H-M   'P 1'
#
loop_
_entity.id
_entity.type
_entity.pdbx_description
1 polymer ?
#
loop_
_entity_poly.entity_id
_entity_poly.type
_entity_poly.pdbx_seq_one_letter_code
_entity_poly.pdbx_strand_id
1 'polypeptide(L)'
;MIRSTWDYHQALDDYRAWLDRLGAMRVFNARGLVRWNLEKSYLVELAARGAPVPASVIVEADAAMVASALDRMSLMEAVIKPTVGASGVGVERVRRGHEADAVARLRAVASSPRLLVQEFIPEVAAGESAGVFFDGVFSHGLQRVPAEGEFRVNSQFGGRMEAASLDGATIEAMAGVLRLLPFAPLYARIDGVRLGGRFVLMEVEVNEPGLGLHLAPGAGDRFAEALIARLRAA
;
A
#
# COMPACT_ATOMS: atom_id res chain seq x y z
N MET A 1 2.66 -17.94 -7.62
CA MET A 1 2.18 -16.74 -6.89
C MET A 1 3.17 -16.40 -5.78
N ILE A 2 3.41 -15.11 -5.56
CA ILE A 2 4.25 -14.62 -4.47
C ILE A 2 3.31 -14.28 -3.31
N ARG A 3 3.51 -14.85 -2.10
CA ARG A 3 2.50 -14.74 -1.04
C ARG A 3 3.07 -14.50 0.36
N SER A 4 4.38 -14.61 0.58
CA SER A 4 4.94 -14.59 1.94
C SER A 4 6.35 -13.96 2.01
N THR A 5 6.62 -13.00 1.15
CA THR A 5 7.91 -12.30 1.07
C THR A 5 7.87 -10.96 1.81
N TRP A 6 7.28 -10.92 3.02
CA TRP A 6 7.06 -9.67 3.79
C TRP A 6 8.34 -8.95 4.22
N ASP A 7 9.47 -9.63 4.13
CA ASP A 7 10.79 -9.12 4.49
C ASP A 7 11.64 -8.66 3.28
N TYR A 8 11.08 -8.67 2.05
CA TYR A 8 11.80 -8.30 0.82
C TYR A 8 12.51 -6.95 0.90
N HIS A 9 12.00 -6.02 1.70
CA HIS A 9 12.56 -4.69 1.87
C HIS A 9 13.92 -4.70 2.61
N GLN A 10 14.25 -5.77 3.34
CA GLN A 10 15.52 -5.94 4.04
C GLN A 10 16.65 -6.38 3.09
N ALA A 11 16.29 -7.02 1.96
CA ALA A 11 17.22 -7.52 0.94
C ALA A 11 16.68 -7.26 -0.48
N LEU A 12 16.40 -5.99 -0.78
CA LEU A 12 15.68 -5.58 -1.99
C LEU A 12 16.39 -6.03 -3.28
N ASP A 13 17.71 -5.88 -3.35
CA ASP A 13 18.47 -6.23 -4.54
C ASP A 13 18.50 -7.75 -4.75
N ASP A 14 18.60 -8.54 -3.68
CA ASP A 14 18.48 -10.00 -3.76
C ASP A 14 17.07 -10.41 -4.20
N TYR A 15 16.04 -9.74 -3.70
CA TYR A 15 14.66 -9.96 -4.11
C TYR A 15 14.44 -9.62 -5.59
N ARG A 16 14.96 -8.51 -6.06
CA ARG A 16 14.94 -8.13 -7.48
C ARG A 16 15.66 -9.15 -8.35
N ALA A 17 16.86 -9.58 -7.95
CA ALA A 17 17.62 -10.61 -8.63
C ALA A 17 16.88 -11.96 -8.64
N TRP A 18 16.20 -12.31 -7.53
CA TRP A 18 15.36 -13.51 -7.48
C TRP A 18 14.19 -13.42 -8.47
N LEU A 19 13.47 -12.27 -8.54
CA LEU A 19 12.42 -12.04 -9.53
C LEU A 19 12.94 -12.21 -10.97
N ASP A 20 14.18 -11.81 -11.25
CA ASP A 20 14.79 -11.98 -12.58
C ASP A 20 15.07 -13.46 -12.87
N ARG A 21 15.57 -14.20 -11.88
CA ARG A 21 15.84 -15.65 -12.02
C ARG A 21 14.58 -16.48 -12.30
N LEU A 22 13.38 -15.97 -12.01
CA LEU A 22 12.13 -16.62 -12.40
C LEU A 22 11.99 -16.75 -13.93
N GLY A 23 12.73 -15.95 -14.71
CA GLY A 23 12.89 -16.11 -16.16
C GLY A 23 11.56 -16.22 -16.91
N ALA A 24 11.36 -17.28 -17.65
CA ALA A 24 10.13 -17.58 -18.38
C ALA A 24 9.03 -18.23 -17.50
N MET A 25 9.31 -18.45 -16.20
CA MET A 25 8.31 -19.03 -15.30
C MET A 25 7.05 -18.16 -15.24
N ARG A 26 5.91 -18.79 -15.36
CA ARG A 26 4.62 -18.11 -15.24
C ARG A 26 4.36 -17.72 -13.78
N VAL A 27 4.28 -16.44 -13.52
CA VAL A 27 4.05 -15.87 -12.18
C VAL A 27 2.76 -15.06 -12.15
N PHE A 28 1.94 -15.28 -11.15
CA PHE A 28 0.77 -14.47 -10.80
C PHE A 28 1.02 -13.79 -9.43
N ASN A 29 0.97 -12.50 -9.28
CA ASN A 29 0.82 -11.42 -10.26
C ASN A 29 2.08 -11.34 -11.15
N ALA A 30 1.93 -10.73 -12.33
CA ALA A 30 3.04 -10.57 -13.27
C ALA A 30 4.26 -9.89 -12.62
N ARG A 31 5.48 -10.34 -12.97
CA ARG A 31 6.73 -9.77 -12.39
C ARG A 31 6.85 -8.26 -12.55
N GLY A 32 6.38 -7.73 -13.68
CA GLY A 32 6.35 -6.29 -13.91
C GLY A 32 5.48 -5.54 -12.91
N LEU A 33 4.32 -6.11 -12.55
CA LEU A 33 3.44 -5.54 -11.54
C LEU A 33 4.07 -5.61 -10.14
N VAL A 34 4.67 -6.76 -9.80
CA VAL A 34 5.36 -6.92 -8.52
C VAL A 34 6.50 -5.90 -8.39
N ARG A 35 7.37 -5.78 -9.41
CA ARG A 35 8.46 -4.79 -9.42
C ARG A 35 7.97 -3.35 -9.27
N TRP A 36 6.91 -2.98 -9.97
CA TRP A 36 6.30 -1.66 -9.90
C TRP A 36 5.80 -1.36 -8.48
N ASN A 37 5.24 -2.34 -7.79
CA ASN A 37 4.67 -2.18 -6.45
C ASN A 37 5.71 -2.18 -5.32
N LEU A 38 6.99 -2.52 -5.58
CA LEU A 38 8.05 -2.53 -4.57
C LEU A 38 8.37 -1.12 -4.03
N GLU A 39 8.14 -0.09 -4.81
CA GLU A 39 8.43 1.29 -4.43
C GLU A 39 7.15 2.12 -4.36
N LYS A 40 6.93 2.79 -3.23
CA LYS A 40 5.73 3.63 -2.98
C LYS A 40 5.60 4.85 -3.91
N SER A 41 6.58 5.07 -4.80
CA SER A 41 6.48 6.02 -5.91
C SER A 41 5.28 5.75 -6.82
N TYR A 42 4.77 4.51 -6.83
CA TYR A 42 3.54 4.16 -7.55
C TYR A 42 2.32 4.99 -7.09
N LEU A 43 2.28 5.48 -5.86
CA LEU A 43 1.19 6.34 -5.38
C LEU A 43 1.17 7.68 -6.10
N VAL A 44 2.35 8.29 -6.32
CA VAL A 44 2.47 9.55 -7.07
C VAL A 44 2.08 9.32 -8.54
N GLU A 45 2.48 8.19 -9.11
CA GLU A 45 2.10 7.80 -10.47
C GLU A 45 0.58 7.58 -10.61
N LEU A 46 -0.04 6.89 -9.65
CA LEU A 46 -1.49 6.68 -9.62
C LEU A 46 -2.25 8.01 -9.46
N ALA A 47 -1.75 8.91 -8.59
CA ALA A 47 -2.34 10.25 -8.45
C ALA A 47 -2.32 11.02 -9.79
N ALA A 48 -1.20 10.97 -10.52
CA ALA A 48 -1.09 11.58 -11.86
C ALA A 48 -2.04 10.96 -12.89
N ARG A 49 -2.48 9.71 -12.68
CA ARG A 49 -3.49 9.01 -13.49
C ARG A 49 -4.93 9.23 -12.99
N GLY A 50 -5.13 10.05 -11.95
CA GLY A 50 -6.45 10.40 -11.42
C GLY A 50 -6.93 9.53 -10.25
N ALA A 51 -6.08 8.69 -9.66
CA ALA A 51 -6.45 8.01 -8.42
C ALA A 51 -6.57 9.02 -7.26
N PRO A 52 -7.51 8.85 -6.33
CA PRO A 52 -7.71 9.74 -5.19
C PRO A 52 -6.67 9.47 -4.10
N VAL A 53 -5.43 9.90 -4.30
CA VAL A 53 -4.32 9.78 -3.36
C VAL A 53 -4.17 11.09 -2.60
N PRO A 54 -3.86 11.09 -1.28
CA PRO A 54 -3.49 12.31 -0.56
C PRO A 54 -2.32 13.02 -1.24
N ALA A 55 -2.20 14.33 -1.07
CA ALA A 55 -1.07 15.09 -1.61
C ALA A 55 0.25 14.38 -1.26
N SER A 56 1.04 14.03 -2.27
CA SER A 56 2.20 13.16 -2.10
C SER A 56 3.33 13.57 -3.05
N VAL A 57 4.58 13.46 -2.56
CA VAL A 57 5.78 13.71 -3.36
C VAL A 57 6.93 12.80 -2.90
N ILE A 58 7.80 12.43 -3.85
CA ILE A 58 9.03 11.70 -3.54
C ILE A 58 10.17 12.71 -3.41
N VAL A 59 10.94 12.56 -2.32
CA VAL A 59 12.14 13.37 -2.05
C VAL A 59 13.30 12.48 -1.62
N GLU A 60 14.53 13.01 -1.66
CA GLU A 60 15.66 12.35 -0.99
C GLU A 60 15.42 12.32 0.52
N ALA A 61 15.99 11.32 1.20
CA ALA A 61 15.86 11.14 2.66
C ALA A 61 16.66 12.19 3.42
N ASP A 62 16.29 13.46 3.28
CA ASP A 62 16.96 14.63 3.82
C ASP A 62 15.94 15.59 4.44
N ALA A 63 16.30 16.19 5.60
CA ALA A 63 15.40 17.06 6.35
C ALA A 63 15.01 18.34 5.59
N ALA A 64 15.96 18.96 4.86
CA ALA A 64 15.67 20.15 4.07
C ALA A 64 14.77 19.83 2.88
N MET A 65 14.92 18.65 2.29
CA MET A 65 14.03 18.18 1.21
C MET A 65 12.62 17.90 1.72
N VAL A 66 12.48 17.31 2.92
CA VAL A 66 11.15 17.12 3.56
C VAL A 66 10.51 18.47 3.88
N ALA A 67 11.27 19.42 4.47
CA ALA A 67 10.77 20.78 4.76
C ALA A 67 10.30 21.48 3.49
N SER A 68 11.09 21.44 2.41
CA SER A 68 10.72 22.00 1.11
C SER A 68 9.45 21.34 0.53
N ALA A 69 9.27 20.03 0.75
CA ALA A 69 8.05 19.33 0.32
C ALA A 69 6.82 19.83 1.09
N LEU A 70 6.93 19.96 2.42
CA LEU A 70 5.85 20.53 3.26
C LEU A 70 5.47 21.94 2.81
N ASP A 71 6.46 22.78 2.50
CA ASP A 71 6.23 24.14 2.02
C ASP A 71 5.49 24.14 0.67
N ARG A 72 5.95 23.39 -0.32
CA ARG A 72 5.33 23.31 -1.65
C ARG A 72 3.90 22.78 -1.61
N MET A 73 3.62 21.83 -0.73
CA MET A 73 2.29 21.26 -0.54
C MET A 73 1.42 22.07 0.44
N SER A 74 1.97 23.15 1.05
CA SER A 74 1.30 23.98 2.07
C SER A 74 0.80 23.17 3.27
N LEU A 75 1.56 22.14 3.67
CA LEU A 75 1.23 21.25 4.78
C LEU A 75 1.92 21.68 6.07
N MET A 76 1.21 21.65 7.18
CA MET A 76 1.76 21.79 8.53
C MET A 76 2.21 20.46 9.11
N GLU A 77 1.69 19.35 8.56
CA GLU A 77 1.93 18.01 9.03
C GLU A 77 1.83 17.01 7.87
N ALA A 78 2.69 16.00 7.88
CA ALA A 78 2.70 14.91 6.90
C ALA A 78 3.09 13.59 7.54
N VAL A 79 2.94 12.51 6.78
CA VAL A 79 3.60 11.23 7.03
C VAL A 79 4.76 11.08 6.06
N ILE A 80 5.93 10.72 6.59
CA ILE A 80 7.08 10.32 5.77
C ILE A 80 7.25 8.81 5.85
N LYS A 81 7.50 8.19 4.70
CA LYS A 81 7.63 6.73 4.55
C LYS A 81 8.85 6.43 3.68
N PRO A 82 9.66 5.41 3.97
CA PRO A 82 10.62 4.91 3.00
C PRO A 82 9.90 4.56 1.70
N THR A 83 10.47 4.88 0.53
CA THR A 83 9.85 4.45 -0.74
C THR A 83 9.80 2.94 -0.86
N VAL A 84 10.78 2.23 -0.28
CA VAL A 84 10.78 0.77 -0.15
C VAL A 84 10.64 0.43 1.33
N GLY A 85 9.59 -0.28 1.68
CA GLY A 85 9.31 -0.68 3.05
C GLY A 85 8.00 -1.44 3.15
N ALA A 86 7.93 -2.31 4.14
CA ALA A 86 6.76 -3.11 4.45
C ALA A 86 6.40 -2.96 5.93
N SER A 87 5.20 -3.40 6.28
CA SER A 87 4.79 -3.58 7.68
C SER A 87 4.79 -2.29 8.52
N GLY A 88 4.77 -1.10 7.93
CA GLY A 88 4.78 0.18 8.65
C GLY A 88 6.12 0.56 9.30
N VAL A 89 7.20 -0.19 9.03
CA VAL A 89 8.55 0.13 9.52
C VAL A 89 9.04 1.42 8.87
N GLY A 90 9.57 2.36 9.68
CA GLY A 90 10.06 3.65 9.20
C GLY A 90 8.96 4.63 8.77
N VAL A 91 7.70 4.39 9.12
CA VAL A 91 6.62 5.34 8.90
C VAL A 91 6.56 6.31 10.07
N GLU A 92 6.83 7.59 9.80
CA GLU A 92 6.91 8.67 10.79
C GLU A 92 5.92 9.78 10.47
N ARG A 93 5.25 10.28 11.49
CA ARG A 93 4.46 11.52 11.41
C ARG A 93 5.38 12.70 11.70
N VAL A 94 5.41 13.68 10.81
CA VAL A 94 6.28 14.85 10.89
C VAL A 94 5.46 16.13 10.89
N ARG A 95 5.79 17.03 11.81
CA ARG A 95 5.29 18.41 11.82
C ARG A 95 6.35 19.35 11.30
N ARG A 96 5.93 20.43 10.68
CA ARG A 96 6.83 21.50 10.24
C ARG A 96 7.70 21.99 11.40
N GLY A 97 9.01 22.08 11.16
CA GLY A 97 10.02 22.41 12.16
C GLY A 97 10.63 21.20 12.91
N HIS A 98 10.14 19.97 12.65
CA HIS A 98 10.63 18.73 13.28
C HIS A 98 11.16 17.70 12.28
N GLU A 99 11.50 18.14 11.06
CA GLU A 99 11.89 17.27 9.95
C GLU A 99 13.20 16.53 10.25
N ALA A 100 14.16 17.22 10.88
CA ALA A 100 15.47 16.65 11.19
C ALA A 100 15.35 15.41 12.10
N ASP A 101 14.57 15.53 13.18
CA ASP A 101 14.36 14.46 14.14
C ASP A 101 13.61 13.28 13.51
N ALA A 102 12.57 13.57 12.71
CA ALA A 102 11.79 12.55 12.04
C ALA A 102 12.62 11.77 11.00
N VAL A 103 13.41 12.46 10.19
CA VAL A 103 14.33 11.83 9.23
C VAL A 103 15.43 11.03 9.93
N ALA A 104 15.95 11.52 11.06
CA ALA A 104 16.95 10.79 11.83
C ALA A 104 16.39 9.46 12.38
N ARG A 105 15.19 9.49 12.98
CA ARG A 105 14.51 8.25 13.44
C ARG A 105 14.25 7.28 12.31
N LEU A 106 13.77 7.78 11.18
CA LEU A 106 13.52 6.94 10.01
C LEU A 106 14.80 6.28 9.50
N ARG A 107 15.89 7.03 9.37
CA ARG A 107 17.21 6.51 8.93
C ARG A 107 17.77 5.44 9.86
N ALA A 108 17.42 5.46 11.14
CA ALA A 108 17.84 4.45 12.10
C ALA A 108 17.21 3.06 11.86
N VAL A 109 16.06 2.99 11.15
CA VAL A 109 15.29 1.76 10.95
C VAL A 109 15.08 1.39 9.49
N ALA A 110 15.39 2.28 8.56
CA ALA A 110 15.21 2.07 7.13
C ALA A 110 16.36 2.69 6.34
N SER A 111 16.89 1.93 5.38
CA SER A 111 18.02 2.34 4.53
C SER A 111 17.59 2.92 3.17
N SER A 112 16.32 3.24 2.99
CA SER A 112 15.84 3.82 1.74
C SER A 112 16.45 5.20 1.49
N PRO A 113 17.07 5.45 0.33
CA PRO A 113 17.62 6.76 0.01
C PRO A 113 16.54 7.81 -0.28
N ARG A 114 15.31 7.38 -0.55
CA ARG A 114 14.17 8.25 -0.88
C ARG A 114 12.98 8.03 0.03
N LEU A 115 12.22 9.09 0.24
CA LEU A 115 11.01 9.12 1.05
C LEU A 115 9.80 9.53 0.21
N LEU A 116 8.67 8.92 0.49
CA LEU A 116 7.36 9.47 0.18
C LEU A 116 6.99 10.43 1.32
N VAL A 117 6.79 11.70 1.01
CA VAL A 117 6.15 12.69 1.89
C VAL A 117 4.69 12.77 1.47
N GLN A 118 3.78 12.46 2.37
CA GLN A 118 2.34 12.36 2.09
C GLN A 118 1.56 13.15 3.13
N GLU A 119 0.55 13.91 2.70
CA GLU A 119 -0.40 14.56 3.59
C GLU A 119 -0.92 13.59 4.66
N PHE A 120 -0.90 14.02 5.92
CA PHE A 120 -1.47 13.23 7.01
C PHE A 120 -3.00 13.34 6.98
N ILE A 121 -3.67 12.21 6.93
CA ILE A 121 -5.13 12.11 6.92
C ILE A 121 -5.59 11.62 8.31
N PRO A 122 -6.16 12.48 9.16
CA PRO A 122 -6.54 12.12 10.53
C PRO A 122 -7.54 10.97 10.62
N GLU A 123 -8.33 10.74 9.57
CA GLU A 123 -9.33 9.68 9.48
C GLU A 123 -8.74 8.27 9.57
N VAL A 124 -7.43 8.09 9.39
CA VAL A 124 -6.74 6.82 9.64
C VAL A 124 -6.92 6.33 11.08
N ALA A 125 -7.17 7.23 12.03
CA ALA A 125 -7.45 6.88 13.43
C ALA A 125 -8.73 6.05 13.59
N ALA A 126 -9.70 6.22 12.69
CA ALA A 126 -10.92 5.39 12.64
C ALA A 126 -10.69 4.04 11.93
N GLY A 127 -9.48 3.82 11.41
CA GLY A 127 -9.08 2.65 10.65
C GLY A 127 -9.16 2.84 9.14
N GLU A 128 -8.53 1.89 8.43
CA GLU A 128 -8.51 1.83 6.96
C GLU A 128 -9.48 0.77 6.46
N SER A 129 -10.29 1.12 5.48
CA SER A 129 -11.07 0.15 4.71
C SER A 129 -10.15 -0.53 3.68
N ALA A 130 -10.22 -1.84 3.58
CA ALA A 130 -9.45 -2.62 2.62
C ALA A 130 -10.37 -3.47 1.75
N GLY A 131 -10.28 -3.32 0.44
CA GLY A 131 -11.00 -4.14 -0.53
C GLY A 131 -10.10 -5.21 -1.12
N VAL A 132 -10.52 -6.48 -1.04
CA VAL A 132 -9.82 -7.61 -1.64
C VAL A 132 -10.48 -7.97 -2.97
N PHE A 133 -9.65 -8.09 -3.99
CA PHE A 133 -10.07 -8.38 -5.36
C PHE A 133 -9.34 -9.61 -5.91
N PHE A 134 -10.08 -10.45 -6.63
CA PHE A 134 -9.53 -11.58 -7.38
C PHE A 134 -9.90 -11.43 -8.85
N ASP A 135 -8.89 -11.43 -9.70
CA ASP A 135 -9.03 -11.21 -11.15
C ASP A 135 -9.88 -9.98 -11.52
N GLY A 136 -9.70 -8.89 -10.78
CA GLY A 136 -10.45 -7.64 -10.95
C GLY A 136 -11.84 -7.63 -10.32
N VAL A 137 -12.34 -8.75 -9.80
CA VAL A 137 -13.66 -8.86 -9.17
C VAL A 137 -13.54 -8.69 -7.65
N PHE A 138 -14.38 -7.82 -7.07
CA PHE A 138 -14.44 -7.64 -5.62
C PHE A 138 -14.88 -8.95 -4.94
N SER A 139 -14.09 -9.36 -3.95
CA SER A 139 -14.34 -10.57 -3.16
C SER A 139 -14.95 -10.26 -1.80
N HIS A 140 -14.30 -9.40 -1.02
CA HIS A 140 -14.71 -9.04 0.33
C HIS A 140 -14.01 -7.79 0.82
N GLY A 141 -14.62 -7.15 1.83
CA GLY A 141 -14.08 -6.02 2.53
C GLY A 141 -13.48 -6.40 3.88
N LEU A 142 -12.48 -5.64 4.28
CA LEU A 142 -11.81 -5.73 5.57
C LEU A 142 -11.72 -4.33 6.18
N GLN A 143 -11.69 -4.24 7.50
CA GLN A 143 -11.33 -3.05 8.26
C GLN A 143 -10.00 -3.30 8.95
N ARG A 144 -9.05 -2.40 8.79
CA ARG A 144 -7.76 -2.42 9.47
C ARG A 144 -7.81 -1.35 10.55
N VAL A 145 -7.84 -1.74 11.82
CA VAL A 145 -8.04 -0.85 12.96
C VAL A 145 -6.72 -0.66 13.69
N PRO A 146 -6.23 0.58 13.87
CA PRO A 146 -5.01 0.83 14.64
C PRO A 146 -5.25 0.57 16.13
N ALA A 147 -4.18 0.38 16.89
CA ALA A 147 -4.24 0.36 18.35
C ALA A 147 -4.56 1.77 18.87
N GLU A 148 -5.07 1.86 20.10
CA GLU A 148 -5.34 3.14 20.75
C GLU A 148 -4.07 4.03 20.80
N GLY A 149 -4.19 5.28 20.31
CA GLY A 149 -3.08 6.23 20.25
C GLY A 149 -2.08 5.99 19.11
N GLU A 150 -2.28 4.94 18.29
CA GLU A 150 -1.46 4.65 17.12
C GLU A 150 -2.23 5.06 15.84
N PHE A 151 -1.50 5.40 14.78
CA PHE A 151 -2.10 5.67 13.46
C PHE A 151 -1.77 4.58 12.43
N ARG A 152 -0.77 3.72 12.69
CA ARG A 152 -0.40 2.60 11.83
C ARG A 152 -1.30 1.39 12.13
N VAL A 153 -1.88 0.83 11.09
CA VAL A 153 -2.84 -0.28 11.20
C VAL A 153 -2.19 -1.67 11.16
N ASN A 154 -0.85 -1.72 11.15
CA ASN A 154 -0.10 -2.96 11.05
C ASN A 154 -0.06 -3.73 12.39
N SER A 155 -0.11 -5.07 12.34
CA SER A 155 -0.21 -5.93 13.53
C SER A 155 0.95 -5.78 14.51
N GLN A 156 2.17 -5.50 14.04
CA GLN A 156 3.33 -5.23 14.90
C GLN A 156 3.22 -3.95 15.73
N PHE A 157 2.28 -3.08 15.39
CA PHE A 157 1.90 -1.88 16.17
C PHE A 157 0.57 -2.09 16.90
N GLY A 158 0.13 -3.34 17.07
CA GLY A 158 -1.13 -3.67 17.76
C GLY A 158 -2.38 -3.49 16.90
N GLY A 159 -2.23 -3.20 15.61
CA GLY A 159 -3.37 -3.12 14.70
C GLY A 159 -4.07 -4.45 14.49
N ARG A 160 -5.36 -4.40 14.20
CA ARG A 160 -6.21 -5.58 13.95
C ARG A 160 -6.82 -5.50 12.55
N MET A 161 -7.14 -6.68 12.01
CA MET A 161 -7.87 -6.83 10.76
C MET A 161 -9.16 -7.58 11.05
N GLU A 162 -10.28 -7.01 10.61
CA GLU A 162 -11.62 -7.51 10.85
C GLU A 162 -12.42 -7.58 9.54
N ALA A 163 -13.43 -8.45 9.47
CA ALA A 163 -14.35 -8.45 8.32
C ALA A 163 -15.16 -7.14 8.31
N ALA A 164 -15.36 -6.58 7.14
CA ALA A 164 -16.15 -5.36 6.98
C ALA A 164 -17.02 -5.40 5.72
N SER A 165 -18.20 -4.79 5.81
CA SER A 165 -19.01 -4.49 4.63
C SER A 165 -18.61 -3.12 4.08
N LEU A 166 -18.27 -3.05 2.80
CA LEU A 166 -17.99 -1.81 2.09
C LEU A 166 -19.22 -1.39 1.27
N ASP A 167 -19.49 -0.10 1.20
CA ASP A 167 -20.53 0.41 0.32
C ASP A 167 -20.13 0.37 -1.16
N GLY A 168 -21.12 0.37 -2.06
CA GLY A 168 -20.88 0.25 -3.50
C GLY A 168 -20.01 1.35 -4.08
N ALA A 169 -20.09 2.59 -3.55
CA ALA A 169 -19.26 3.70 -4.02
C ALA A 169 -17.79 3.51 -3.64
N THR A 170 -17.51 2.98 -2.45
CA THR A 170 -16.16 2.63 -2.00
C THR A 170 -15.60 1.50 -2.85
N ILE A 171 -16.39 0.43 -3.10
CA ILE A 171 -15.96 -0.71 -3.95
C ILE A 171 -15.64 -0.23 -5.38
N GLU A 172 -16.50 0.62 -5.97
CA GLU A 172 -16.27 1.14 -7.31
C GLU A 172 -15.03 2.05 -7.39
N ALA A 173 -14.79 2.88 -6.37
CA ALA A 173 -13.59 3.70 -6.30
C ALA A 173 -12.31 2.83 -6.23
N MET A 174 -12.32 1.77 -5.42
CA MET A 174 -11.21 0.80 -5.34
C MET A 174 -11.03 0.05 -6.67
N ALA A 175 -12.12 -0.38 -7.32
CA ALA A 175 -12.07 -0.99 -8.65
C ALA A 175 -11.53 0.00 -9.70
N GLY A 176 -11.83 1.30 -9.55
CA GLY A 176 -11.25 2.37 -10.34
C GLY A 176 -9.72 2.41 -10.24
N VAL A 177 -9.18 2.27 -9.05
CA VAL A 177 -7.73 2.20 -8.83
C VAL A 177 -7.12 0.98 -9.56
N LEU A 178 -7.77 -0.20 -9.50
CA LEU A 178 -7.27 -1.39 -10.18
C LEU A 178 -7.15 -1.20 -11.70
N ARG A 179 -8.06 -0.45 -12.32
CA ARG A 179 -8.02 -0.14 -13.75
C ARG A 179 -6.84 0.76 -14.15
N LEU A 180 -6.24 1.46 -13.20
CA LEU A 180 -5.07 2.32 -13.41
C LEU A 180 -3.73 1.57 -13.26
N LEU A 181 -3.74 0.32 -12.82
CA LEU A 181 -2.51 -0.47 -12.65
C LEU A 181 -1.88 -0.80 -14.01
N PRO A 182 -0.54 -0.93 -14.08
CA PRO A 182 0.14 -1.23 -15.36
C PRO A 182 -0.14 -2.64 -15.90
N PHE A 183 -0.58 -3.56 -15.02
CA PHE A 183 -0.94 -4.93 -15.36
C PHE A 183 -2.12 -5.38 -14.51
N ALA A 184 -3.02 -6.18 -15.09
CA ALA A 184 -4.16 -6.75 -14.35
C ALA A 184 -3.67 -7.77 -13.30
N PRO A 185 -3.97 -7.56 -12.00
CA PRO A 185 -3.59 -8.49 -10.96
C PRO A 185 -4.52 -9.71 -10.92
N LEU A 186 -3.99 -10.88 -10.53
CA LEU A 186 -4.82 -12.02 -10.11
C LEU A 186 -5.41 -11.75 -8.72
N TYR A 187 -4.65 -11.12 -7.84
CA TYR A 187 -5.09 -10.72 -6.50
C TYR A 187 -4.55 -9.34 -6.17
N ALA A 188 -5.36 -8.56 -5.50
CA ALA A 188 -4.98 -7.24 -4.98
C ALA A 188 -5.73 -6.95 -3.68
N ARG A 189 -5.09 -6.15 -2.81
CA ARG A 189 -5.75 -5.44 -1.72
C ARG A 189 -5.56 -3.95 -1.93
N ILE A 190 -6.65 -3.22 -1.89
CA ILE A 190 -6.68 -1.76 -2.03
C ILE A 190 -7.08 -1.19 -0.68
N ASP A 191 -6.17 -0.46 -0.04
CA ASP A 191 -6.36 0.09 1.29
C ASP A 191 -6.58 1.60 1.21
N GLY A 192 -7.50 2.12 2.00
CA GLY A 192 -7.76 3.54 2.04
C GLY A 192 -8.72 3.96 3.14
N VAL A 193 -8.94 5.25 3.23
CA VAL A 193 -9.84 5.87 4.22
C VAL A 193 -10.99 6.59 3.53
N ARG A 194 -11.98 6.98 4.31
CA ARG A 194 -13.07 7.85 3.83
C ARG A 194 -12.86 9.27 4.34
N LEU A 195 -12.63 10.19 3.43
CA LEU A 195 -12.50 11.61 3.69
C LEU A 195 -13.69 12.36 3.07
N GLY A 196 -14.51 13.00 3.89
CA GLY A 196 -15.71 13.70 3.40
C GLY A 196 -16.67 12.80 2.62
N GLY A 197 -16.79 11.53 3.00
CA GLY A 197 -17.64 10.53 2.33
C GLY A 197 -17.04 9.91 1.07
N ARG A 198 -15.84 10.33 0.62
CA ARG A 198 -15.16 9.81 -0.56
C ARG A 198 -14.01 8.87 -0.16
N PHE A 199 -13.79 7.83 -0.94
CA PHE A 199 -12.62 6.97 -0.77
C PHE A 199 -11.34 7.73 -1.15
N VAL A 200 -10.29 7.59 -0.31
CA VAL A 200 -8.94 8.12 -0.55
C VAL A 200 -7.96 6.97 -0.41
N LEU A 201 -7.17 6.73 -1.45
CA LEU A 201 -6.23 5.62 -1.54
C LEU A 201 -5.01 5.84 -0.64
N MET A 202 -4.72 4.89 0.23
CA MET A 202 -3.54 4.90 1.09
C MET A 202 -2.46 3.91 0.62
N GLU A 203 -2.86 2.74 0.12
CA GLU A 203 -1.92 1.70 -0.35
C GLU A 203 -2.57 0.77 -1.38
N VAL A 204 -1.75 0.26 -2.29
CA VAL A 204 -2.06 -0.86 -3.21
C VAL A 204 -1.12 -1.99 -2.88
N GLU A 205 -1.64 -3.15 -2.55
CA GLU A 205 -0.83 -4.35 -2.31
C GLU A 205 -1.13 -5.43 -3.36
N VAL A 206 -0.15 -5.74 -4.19
CA VAL A 206 -0.21 -6.78 -5.23
C VAL A 206 0.96 -7.76 -5.17
N ASN A 207 1.89 -7.55 -4.24
CA ASN A 207 3.02 -8.45 -4.02
C ASN A 207 2.60 -9.58 -3.05
N GLU A 208 2.48 -9.30 -1.76
CA GLU A 208 2.18 -10.29 -0.72
C GLU A 208 1.10 -9.84 0.28
N PRO A 209 -0.06 -9.27 -0.17
CA PRO A 209 -1.06 -8.77 0.73
C PRO A 209 -1.60 -9.83 1.69
N GLY A 210 -1.82 -9.45 2.94
CA GLY A 210 -2.69 -10.20 3.83
C GLY A 210 -4.12 -10.13 3.31
N LEU A 211 -4.63 -11.22 2.73
CA LEU A 211 -5.93 -11.23 2.06
C LEU A 211 -7.12 -11.47 3.02
N GLY A 212 -6.87 -11.79 4.31
CA GLY A 212 -7.96 -12.01 5.27
C GLY A 212 -8.94 -13.11 4.87
N LEU A 213 -8.51 -14.16 4.15
CA LEU A 213 -9.38 -15.21 3.61
C LEU A 213 -10.23 -15.89 4.68
N HIS A 214 -9.69 -16.01 5.89
CA HIS A 214 -10.39 -16.60 7.04
C HIS A 214 -11.49 -15.71 7.64
N LEU A 215 -11.51 -14.42 7.26
CA LEU A 215 -12.49 -13.44 7.74
C LEU A 215 -13.74 -13.36 6.83
N ALA A 216 -13.70 -13.98 5.66
CA ALA A 216 -14.81 -13.90 4.70
C ALA A 216 -15.19 -15.28 4.19
N PRO A 217 -16.42 -15.80 4.50
CA PRO A 217 -16.89 -17.09 4.02
C PRO A 217 -16.75 -17.22 2.49
N GLY A 218 -16.23 -18.35 2.03
CA GLY A 218 -16.03 -18.66 0.60
C GLY A 218 -14.93 -17.84 -0.10
N ALA A 219 -14.17 -17.01 0.60
CA ALA A 219 -13.10 -16.22 -0.02
C ALA A 219 -11.97 -17.08 -0.58
N GLY A 220 -11.64 -18.20 0.08
CA GLY A 220 -10.69 -19.18 -0.42
C GLY A 220 -11.13 -19.80 -1.73
N ASP A 221 -12.42 -20.16 -1.85
CA ASP A 221 -12.99 -20.74 -3.07
C ASP A 221 -12.97 -19.73 -4.22
N ARG A 222 -13.41 -18.48 -3.98
CA ARG A 222 -13.33 -17.41 -4.98
C ARG A 222 -11.91 -17.17 -5.48
N PHE A 223 -10.92 -17.25 -4.57
CA PHE A 223 -9.52 -17.11 -4.96
C PHE A 223 -9.03 -18.29 -5.81
N ALA A 224 -9.41 -19.53 -5.44
CA ALA A 224 -9.09 -20.73 -6.19
C ALA A 224 -9.73 -20.70 -7.60
N GLU A 225 -11.01 -20.32 -7.70
CA GLU A 225 -11.72 -20.17 -8.96
C GLU A 225 -11.05 -19.15 -9.89
N ALA A 226 -10.67 -17.97 -9.37
CA ALA A 226 -9.95 -16.95 -10.14
C ALA A 226 -8.60 -17.47 -10.64
N LEU A 227 -7.85 -18.20 -9.81
CA LEU A 227 -6.59 -18.83 -10.21
C LEU A 227 -6.79 -19.87 -11.30
N ILE A 228 -7.79 -20.76 -11.15
CA ILE A 228 -8.08 -21.80 -12.13
C ILE A 228 -8.49 -21.16 -13.47
N ALA A 229 -9.33 -20.13 -13.44
CA ALA A 229 -9.72 -19.40 -14.64
C ALA A 229 -8.51 -18.83 -15.38
N ARG A 230 -7.59 -18.17 -14.65
CA ARG A 230 -6.34 -17.63 -15.23
C ARG A 230 -5.39 -18.72 -15.73
N LEU A 231 -5.37 -19.91 -15.12
CA LEU A 231 -4.57 -21.04 -15.58
C LEU A 231 -5.11 -21.59 -16.90
N ARG A 232 -6.44 -21.59 -17.09
CA ARG A 232 -7.09 -22.10 -18.31
C ARG A 232 -7.05 -21.12 -19.48
N ALA A 233 -7.03 -19.82 -19.21
CA ALA A 233 -7.03 -18.77 -20.22
C ALA A 233 -5.64 -18.47 -20.83
N ALA A 234 -4.62 -19.14 -20.40
CA ALA A 234 -3.24 -18.97 -20.80
C ALA A 234 -2.70 -20.29 -21.34
#